data_691471392ef3db44ef1f2379fbda7454
#
_entry.id   691471392ef3db44ef1f2379fbda7454
#
_cell.length_a   1.000
_cell.length_b   1.000
_cell.length_c   1.000
_cell.angle_alpha   90.00
_cell.angle_beta   90.00
_cell.angle_gamma   90.00
#
_symmetry.space_group_name_H-M   'P 1'
#
loop_
_entity.id
_entity.type
_entity.pdbx_description
1 polymer ?
#
loop_
_entity_poly.entity_id
_entity_poly.type
_entity_poly.pdbx_seq_one_letter_code
_entity_poly.pdbx_strand_id
1 'polypeptide(L)'
;ITRLLQIGEGSPGRGNAEKRPVSEAPPSPVRVPPPAVVVWNTTRQCNLRCRHCYAAATARPDPLELTTDEGFALIDELARTGVASLVLSGGEPLLRADLGRLARRAAEAGLHVALSTGGTLLDAATARELRAAGVQYVGVSIDGLRARHDQMRGVTGSFGLALSGLRRAREAGLRVGLRFTLTRTTLPDLERV
;
A
#
# COMPACT_ATOMS: atom_id res chain seq x y z
N ILE A 1 4.42 -26.60 27.65
CA ILE A 1 4.21 -28.02 27.99
C ILE A 1 4.95 -28.83 26.92
N THR A 2 6.15 -29.28 27.29
CA THR A 2 7.09 -30.03 26.43
C THR A 2 6.73 -31.52 26.59
N ARG A 3 6.43 -32.18 25.47
CA ARG A 3 6.29 -33.65 25.45
C ARG A 3 7.54 -34.23 24.79
N LEU A 4 8.38 -34.90 25.58
CA LEU A 4 9.46 -35.75 25.10
C LEU A 4 8.91 -37.00 24.42
N LEU A 5 9.35 -37.28 23.21
CA LEU A 5 9.16 -38.57 22.54
C LEU A 5 10.35 -39.46 22.84
N GLN A 6 10.08 -40.61 23.48
CA GLN A 6 11.05 -41.68 23.68
C GLN A 6 11.29 -42.42 22.36
N ILE A 7 12.55 -42.57 22.02
CA ILE A 7 13.01 -43.36 20.87
C ILE A 7 13.28 -44.78 21.39
N GLY A 8 12.54 -45.74 20.85
CA GLY A 8 12.79 -47.17 21.13
C GLY A 8 13.93 -47.70 20.25
N GLU A 9 14.89 -48.39 20.88
CA GLU A 9 15.95 -49.11 20.22
C GLU A 9 15.41 -50.38 19.57
N GLY A 10 15.59 -50.51 18.24
CA GLY A 10 15.29 -51.73 17.48
C GLY A 10 16.55 -52.16 16.68
N SER A 11 16.96 -53.39 16.89
CA SER A 11 18.13 -54.08 16.35
C SER A 11 18.19 -54.13 14.81
N PRO A 12 19.41 -54.26 14.19
CA PRO A 12 19.58 -54.15 12.76
C PRO A 12 19.31 -55.44 12.00
N GLY A 13 18.27 -55.44 11.19
CA GLY A 13 18.08 -56.44 10.14
C GLY A 13 18.85 -56.06 8.88
N ARG A 14 19.82 -56.90 8.47
CA ARG A 14 20.51 -56.77 7.17
C ARG A 14 19.53 -57.12 6.03
N GLY A 15 19.01 -56.10 5.38
CA GLY A 15 18.30 -56.22 4.09
C GLY A 15 19.09 -55.49 3.01
N ASN A 16 19.49 -56.22 1.96
CA ASN A 16 20.08 -55.69 0.72
C ASN A 16 19.06 -54.72 0.11
N ALA A 17 19.25 -53.41 0.28
CA ALA A 17 18.49 -52.42 -0.41
C ALA A 17 19.12 -52.14 -1.77
N GLU A 18 18.51 -52.65 -2.85
CA GLU A 18 18.75 -52.20 -4.20
C GLU A 18 18.60 -50.66 -4.26
N LYS A 19 19.67 -49.97 -4.59
CA LYS A 19 19.67 -48.54 -4.86
C LYS A 19 18.82 -48.26 -6.12
N ARG A 20 17.55 -47.91 -5.94
CA ARG A 20 16.79 -47.29 -7.03
C ARG A 20 17.48 -46.00 -7.44
N PRO A 21 17.73 -45.78 -8.74
CA PRO A 21 18.27 -44.51 -9.19
C PRO A 21 17.25 -43.42 -8.86
N VAL A 22 17.62 -42.49 -7.98
CA VAL A 22 16.85 -41.29 -7.74
C VAL A 22 17.01 -40.42 -8.99
N SER A 23 15.97 -40.34 -9.80
CA SER A 23 15.91 -39.39 -10.91
C SER A 23 15.91 -38.01 -10.30
N GLU A 24 17.06 -37.35 -10.27
CA GLU A 24 17.19 -35.95 -9.89
C GLU A 24 16.72 -35.06 -11.05
N ALA A 25 15.43 -35.08 -11.35
CA ALA A 25 14.83 -33.97 -12.07
C ALA A 25 14.82 -32.76 -11.13
N PRO A 26 15.38 -31.61 -11.53
CA PRO A 26 15.32 -30.42 -10.71
C PRO A 26 13.85 -30.12 -10.36
N PRO A 27 13.54 -29.74 -9.11
CA PRO A 27 12.16 -29.43 -8.74
C PRO A 27 11.62 -28.37 -9.68
N SER A 28 10.46 -28.63 -10.24
CA SER A 28 9.78 -27.64 -11.10
C SER A 28 9.69 -26.31 -10.37
N PRO A 29 10.00 -25.19 -11.03
CA PRO A 29 9.96 -23.88 -10.37
C PRO A 29 8.56 -23.68 -9.79
N VAL A 30 8.51 -23.44 -8.47
CA VAL A 30 7.26 -23.10 -7.78
C VAL A 30 6.72 -21.82 -8.41
N ARG A 31 5.65 -21.92 -9.18
CA ARG A 31 4.97 -20.74 -9.72
C ARG A 31 4.22 -20.05 -8.59
N VAL A 32 4.85 -19.02 -8.02
CA VAL A 32 4.16 -18.13 -7.07
C VAL A 32 3.24 -17.22 -7.90
N PRO A 33 1.92 -17.19 -7.62
CA PRO A 33 1.03 -16.27 -8.31
C PRO A 33 1.45 -14.82 -8.00
N PRO A 34 1.22 -13.86 -8.93
CA PRO A 34 1.51 -12.46 -8.68
C PRO A 34 0.68 -11.93 -7.51
N PRO A 35 1.17 -10.94 -6.75
CA PRO A 35 0.40 -10.32 -5.70
C PRO A 35 -0.84 -9.65 -6.30
N ALA A 36 -2.00 -9.82 -5.65
CA ALA A 36 -3.24 -9.19 -6.10
C ALA A 36 -3.18 -7.65 -6.02
N VAL A 37 -2.42 -7.12 -5.06
CA VAL A 37 -2.29 -5.68 -4.80
C VAL A 37 -0.82 -5.32 -4.59
N VAL A 38 -0.39 -4.27 -5.26
CA VAL A 38 0.90 -3.62 -5.02
C VAL A 38 0.67 -2.22 -4.46
N VAL A 39 1.38 -1.87 -3.40
CA VAL A 39 1.40 -0.51 -2.83
C VAL A 39 2.74 0.12 -3.19
N TRP A 40 2.72 1.19 -3.98
CA TRP A 40 3.91 1.93 -4.35
C TRP A 40 3.97 3.26 -3.58
N ASN A 41 4.99 3.39 -2.74
CA ASN A 41 5.32 4.66 -2.12
C ASN A 41 6.03 5.55 -3.16
N THR A 42 5.27 6.39 -3.85
CA THR A 42 5.70 7.16 -5.02
C THR A 42 6.63 8.31 -4.66
N THR A 43 6.58 8.78 -3.42
CA THR A 43 7.46 9.82 -2.86
C THR A 43 7.61 9.66 -1.35
N ARG A 44 8.72 10.11 -0.80
CA ARG A 44 8.91 10.29 0.65
C ARG A 44 8.50 11.68 1.13
N GLN A 45 8.26 12.61 0.20
CA GLN A 45 7.80 13.95 0.57
C GLN A 45 6.41 13.91 1.21
N CYS A 46 6.24 14.64 2.32
CA CYS A 46 4.96 14.76 3.00
C CYS A 46 4.83 16.13 3.68
N ASN A 47 3.61 16.65 3.67
CA ASN A 47 3.24 17.87 4.40
C ASN A 47 2.77 17.60 5.84
N LEU A 48 2.68 16.33 6.24
CA LEU A 48 2.34 15.89 7.60
C LEU A 48 3.58 15.37 8.33
N ARG A 49 3.48 15.23 9.68
CA ARG A 49 4.55 14.75 10.57
C ARG A 49 4.02 13.66 11.49
N CYS A 50 3.45 12.61 10.90
CA CYS A 50 2.76 11.56 11.63
C CYS A 50 3.70 10.82 12.59
N ARG A 51 3.27 10.64 13.86
CA ARG A 51 4.05 9.91 14.90
C ARG A 51 4.28 8.45 14.57
N HIS A 52 3.42 7.84 13.76
CA HIS A 52 3.43 6.44 13.35
C HIS A 52 3.82 6.25 11.88
N CYS A 53 4.55 7.20 11.28
CA CYS A 53 4.89 7.16 9.88
C CYS A 53 5.80 5.98 9.54
N TYR A 54 5.27 4.97 8.85
CA TYR A 54 6.05 3.81 8.40
C TYR A 54 6.95 4.13 7.19
N ALA A 55 6.59 5.17 6.41
CA ALA A 55 7.34 5.58 5.22
C ALA A 55 8.56 6.46 5.55
N ALA A 56 8.77 6.80 6.83
CA ALA A 56 9.80 7.74 7.26
C ALA A 56 9.80 9.01 6.40
N ALA A 57 8.60 9.59 6.19
CA ALA A 57 8.39 10.72 5.30
C ALA A 57 9.19 11.95 5.73
N THR A 58 9.59 12.74 4.75
CA THR A 58 10.44 13.93 4.89
C THR A 58 9.75 15.15 4.29
N ALA A 59 10.31 16.36 4.54
CA ALA A 59 9.78 17.59 3.95
C ALA A 59 10.14 17.75 2.46
N ARG A 60 11.09 16.96 1.96
CA ARG A 60 11.58 17.02 0.57
C ARG A 60 11.50 15.65 -0.08
N PRO A 61 11.39 15.56 -1.41
CA PRO A 61 11.47 14.29 -2.11
C PRO A 61 12.86 13.65 -1.92
N ASP A 62 12.91 12.34 -2.00
CA ASP A 62 14.16 11.58 -1.99
C ASP A 62 14.77 11.63 -3.41
N PRO A 63 16.07 11.93 -3.56
CA PRO A 63 16.71 11.95 -4.86
C PRO A 63 16.75 10.59 -5.58
N LEU A 64 16.46 9.51 -4.85
CA LEU A 64 16.37 8.15 -5.39
C LEU A 64 14.94 7.73 -5.74
N GLU A 65 13.97 8.64 -5.70
CA GLU A 65 12.62 8.34 -6.19
C GLU A 65 12.65 8.05 -7.69
N LEU A 66 11.87 7.06 -8.13
CA LEU A 66 11.75 6.76 -9.55
C LEU A 66 11.31 7.99 -10.33
N THR A 67 11.96 8.24 -11.44
CA THR A 67 11.52 9.23 -12.44
C THR A 67 10.16 8.83 -13.03
N THR A 68 9.53 9.70 -13.79
CA THR A 68 8.26 9.39 -14.47
C THR A 68 8.40 8.18 -15.40
N ASP A 69 9.48 8.13 -16.18
CA ASP A 69 9.70 7.07 -17.17
C ASP A 69 10.00 5.71 -16.50
N GLU A 70 10.78 5.70 -15.42
CA GLU A 70 10.98 4.51 -14.60
C GLU A 70 9.68 4.06 -13.92
N GLY A 71 8.83 5.02 -13.48
CA GLY A 71 7.50 4.75 -12.97
C GLY A 71 6.58 4.11 -14.02
N PHE A 72 6.64 4.56 -15.26
CA PHE A 72 5.91 3.93 -16.38
C PHE A 72 6.39 2.51 -16.63
N ALA A 73 7.70 2.30 -16.66
CA ALA A 73 8.28 0.96 -16.84
C ALA A 73 7.85 0.00 -15.70
N LEU A 74 7.84 0.47 -14.45
CA LEU A 74 7.34 -0.29 -13.31
C LEU A 74 5.85 -0.67 -13.49
N ILE A 75 5.01 0.28 -13.89
CA ILE A 75 3.57 0.06 -14.10
C ILE A 75 3.33 -0.99 -15.18
N ASP A 76 4.04 -0.89 -16.31
CA ASP A 76 3.94 -1.84 -17.42
C ASP A 76 4.36 -3.26 -16.98
N GLU A 77 5.41 -3.38 -16.19
CA GLU A 77 5.85 -4.66 -15.63
C GLU A 77 4.84 -5.25 -14.65
N LEU A 78 4.24 -4.43 -13.78
CA LEU A 78 3.17 -4.88 -12.87
C LEU A 78 1.96 -5.42 -13.64
N ALA A 79 1.53 -4.73 -14.69
CA ALA A 79 0.44 -5.17 -15.54
C ALA A 79 0.79 -6.47 -16.26
N ARG A 80 1.98 -6.57 -16.85
CA ARG A 80 2.48 -7.76 -17.56
C ARG A 80 2.57 -8.99 -16.65
N THR A 81 2.90 -8.80 -15.38
CA THR A 81 3.00 -9.89 -14.39
C THR A 81 1.64 -10.30 -13.80
N GLY A 82 0.55 -9.61 -14.14
CA GLY A 82 -0.80 -9.96 -13.72
C GLY A 82 -1.22 -9.39 -12.36
N VAL A 83 -0.56 -8.33 -11.90
CA VAL A 83 -1.02 -7.55 -10.73
C VAL A 83 -2.39 -6.96 -11.05
N ALA A 84 -3.36 -7.13 -10.14
CA ALA A 84 -4.72 -6.64 -10.36
C ALA A 84 -4.90 -5.17 -9.94
N SER A 85 -4.22 -4.73 -8.89
CA SER A 85 -4.43 -3.40 -8.29
C SER A 85 -3.13 -2.72 -7.91
N LEU A 86 -3.02 -1.43 -8.23
CA LEU A 86 -1.94 -0.55 -7.81
C LEU A 86 -2.47 0.53 -6.87
N VAL A 87 -1.90 0.61 -5.66
CA VAL A 87 -2.17 1.69 -4.70
C VAL A 87 -1.03 2.68 -4.76
N LEU A 88 -1.28 3.87 -5.28
CA LEU A 88 -0.36 5.00 -5.23
C LEU A 88 -0.38 5.58 -3.82
N SER A 89 0.75 5.56 -3.15
CA SER A 89 0.95 5.94 -1.75
C SER A 89 2.27 6.69 -1.57
N GLY A 90 2.77 6.78 -0.34
CA GLY A 90 4.09 7.33 -0.05
C GLY A 90 4.11 8.11 1.25
N GLY A 91 4.82 9.23 1.27
CA GLY A 91 4.61 10.29 2.24
C GLY A 91 3.23 10.90 1.98
N GLU A 92 3.16 11.86 1.05
CA GLU A 92 1.90 12.36 0.51
C GLU A 92 1.98 12.34 -1.03
N PRO A 93 1.30 11.40 -1.70
CA PRO A 93 1.42 11.23 -3.15
C PRO A 93 0.96 12.46 -3.95
N LEU A 94 0.05 13.27 -3.40
CA LEU A 94 -0.42 14.52 -4.03
C LEU A 94 0.66 15.60 -4.16
N LEU A 95 1.81 15.42 -3.50
CA LEU A 95 2.97 16.30 -3.68
C LEU A 95 3.83 15.92 -4.88
N ARG A 96 3.60 14.76 -5.47
CA ARG A 96 4.31 14.31 -6.66
C ARG A 96 3.65 14.89 -7.91
N ALA A 97 4.40 15.74 -8.65
CA ALA A 97 3.86 16.51 -9.77
C ALA A 97 3.33 15.67 -10.95
N ASP A 98 3.89 14.48 -11.17
CA ASP A 98 3.51 13.56 -12.24
C ASP A 98 2.51 12.48 -11.82
N LEU A 99 1.94 12.56 -10.58
CA LEU A 99 1.02 11.57 -10.03
C LEU A 99 -0.15 11.24 -10.99
N GLY A 100 -0.76 12.27 -11.58
CA GLY A 100 -1.86 12.10 -12.53
C GLY A 100 -1.44 11.34 -13.81
N ARG A 101 -0.20 11.53 -14.27
CA ARG A 101 0.36 10.79 -15.42
C ARG A 101 0.57 9.32 -15.06
N LEU A 102 1.12 9.05 -13.89
CA LEU A 102 1.32 7.68 -13.36
C LEU A 102 -0.02 6.96 -13.19
N ALA A 103 -1.02 7.63 -12.61
CA ALA A 103 -2.35 7.07 -12.44
C ALA A 103 -3.01 6.72 -13.78
N ARG A 104 -2.91 7.60 -14.77
CA ARG A 104 -3.42 7.38 -16.12
C ARG A 104 -2.73 6.19 -16.79
N ARG A 105 -1.40 6.12 -16.74
CA ARG A 105 -0.65 4.99 -17.29
C ARG A 105 -1.10 3.66 -16.68
N ALA A 106 -1.29 3.62 -15.36
CA ALA A 106 -1.74 2.43 -14.65
C ALA A 106 -3.16 2.01 -15.07
N ALA A 107 -4.08 2.96 -15.20
CA ALA A 107 -5.45 2.70 -15.65
C ALA A 107 -5.48 2.20 -17.11
N GLU A 108 -4.70 2.80 -18.00
CA GLU A 108 -4.55 2.38 -19.41
C GLU A 108 -3.95 0.99 -19.55
N ALA A 109 -3.04 0.62 -18.63
CA ALA A 109 -2.46 -0.72 -18.53
C ALA A 109 -3.42 -1.77 -17.93
N GLY A 110 -4.66 -1.38 -17.57
CA GLY A 110 -5.70 -2.27 -17.06
C GLY A 110 -5.64 -2.52 -15.53
N LEU A 111 -4.79 -1.82 -14.79
CA LEU A 111 -4.72 -1.94 -13.33
C LEU A 111 -5.89 -1.21 -12.66
N HIS A 112 -6.41 -1.79 -11.57
CA HIS A 112 -7.29 -1.06 -10.66
C HIS A 112 -6.46 -0.04 -9.86
N VAL A 113 -6.66 1.25 -10.13
CA VAL A 113 -5.87 2.33 -9.50
C VAL A 113 -6.54 2.87 -8.25
N ALA A 114 -5.83 2.84 -7.14
CA ALA A 114 -6.25 3.43 -5.86
C ALA A 114 -5.23 4.46 -5.37
N LEU A 115 -5.68 5.46 -4.64
CA LEU A 115 -4.85 6.45 -3.96
C LEU A 115 -4.94 6.28 -2.45
N SER A 116 -3.80 6.37 -1.75
CA SER A 116 -3.71 6.43 -0.30
C SER A 116 -3.10 7.76 0.12
N THR A 117 -3.88 8.63 0.75
CA THR A 117 -3.48 10.01 1.07
C THR A 117 -3.85 10.42 2.49
N GLY A 118 -3.17 11.43 3.04
CA GLY A 118 -3.61 12.17 4.22
C GLY A 118 -4.85 13.01 3.97
N GLY A 119 -5.21 13.26 2.70
CA GLY A 119 -6.40 13.99 2.27
C GLY A 119 -6.35 15.50 2.46
N THR A 120 -5.29 16.03 3.07
CA THR A 120 -5.19 17.46 3.40
C THR A 120 -4.96 18.37 2.19
N LEU A 121 -4.45 17.80 1.09
CA LEU A 121 -4.19 18.50 -0.19
C LEU A 121 -5.26 18.18 -1.26
N LEU A 122 -6.25 17.40 -0.93
CA LEU A 122 -7.27 16.94 -1.87
C LEU A 122 -8.37 17.99 -2.02
N ASP A 123 -8.19 18.91 -2.93
CA ASP A 123 -9.21 19.89 -3.32
C ASP A 123 -10.13 19.38 -4.45
N ALA A 124 -11.11 20.18 -4.85
CA ALA A 124 -12.08 19.80 -5.87
C ALA A 124 -11.48 19.65 -7.27
N ALA A 125 -10.44 20.41 -7.60
CA ALA A 125 -9.75 20.33 -8.89
C ALA A 125 -8.94 19.04 -8.95
N THR A 126 -8.09 18.81 -7.95
CA THR A 126 -7.30 17.59 -7.78
C THR A 126 -8.17 16.32 -7.79
N ALA A 127 -9.32 16.34 -7.10
CA ALA A 127 -10.24 15.21 -7.09
C ALA A 127 -10.79 14.88 -8.49
N ARG A 128 -11.16 15.89 -9.28
CA ARG A 128 -11.59 15.72 -10.68
C ARG A 128 -10.47 15.21 -11.58
N GLU A 129 -9.25 15.75 -11.42
CA GLU A 129 -8.08 15.32 -12.19
C GLU A 129 -7.74 13.85 -11.90
N LEU A 130 -7.75 13.42 -10.65
CA LEU A 130 -7.56 12.02 -10.26
C LEU A 130 -8.62 11.11 -10.87
N ARG A 131 -9.89 11.53 -10.84
CA ARG A 131 -10.99 10.78 -11.48
C ARG A 131 -10.78 10.66 -12.98
N ALA A 132 -10.42 11.75 -13.66
CA ALA A 132 -10.12 11.77 -15.09
C ALA A 132 -8.86 10.96 -15.45
N ALA A 133 -7.92 10.84 -14.53
CA ALA A 133 -6.72 10.00 -14.66
C ALA A 133 -6.98 8.51 -14.41
N GLY A 134 -8.24 8.10 -14.12
CA GLY A 134 -8.59 6.70 -13.94
C GLY A 134 -8.46 6.17 -12.51
N VAL A 135 -8.21 7.02 -11.50
CA VAL A 135 -8.29 6.61 -10.10
C VAL A 135 -9.73 6.21 -9.78
N GLN A 136 -9.90 5.06 -9.15
CA GLN A 136 -11.22 4.49 -8.86
C GLN A 136 -11.56 4.53 -7.37
N TYR A 137 -10.56 4.57 -6.51
CA TYR A 137 -10.72 4.57 -5.06
C TYR A 137 -9.71 5.51 -4.39
N VAL A 138 -10.16 6.25 -3.39
CA VAL A 138 -9.32 7.11 -2.54
C VAL A 138 -9.50 6.72 -1.08
N GLY A 139 -8.45 6.20 -0.47
CA GLY A 139 -8.38 5.95 0.97
C GLY A 139 -7.79 7.17 1.69
N VAL A 140 -8.60 7.83 2.51
CA VAL A 140 -8.17 8.97 3.33
C VAL A 140 -7.88 8.50 4.75
N SER A 141 -6.73 8.90 5.26
CA SER A 141 -6.30 8.49 6.60
C SER A 141 -6.94 9.37 7.68
N ILE A 142 -7.69 8.75 8.60
CA ILE A 142 -8.30 9.40 9.78
C ILE A 142 -7.97 8.55 11.00
N ASP A 143 -7.28 9.09 12.00
CA ASP A 143 -6.80 8.36 13.18
C ASP A 143 -7.45 8.79 14.49
N GLY A 144 -8.73 9.05 14.47
CA GLY A 144 -9.52 9.46 15.62
C GLY A 144 -10.26 10.77 15.40
N LEU A 145 -10.89 11.27 16.45
CA LEU A 145 -11.54 12.57 16.44
C LEU A 145 -10.51 13.71 16.35
N ARG A 146 -10.97 14.92 16.01
CA ARG A 146 -10.15 16.10 15.69
C ARG A 146 -8.83 16.21 16.48
N ALA A 147 -8.91 16.31 17.80
CA ALA A 147 -7.73 16.54 18.63
C ALA A 147 -6.70 15.38 18.52
N ARG A 148 -7.18 14.15 18.55
CA ARG A 148 -6.35 12.96 18.46
C ARG A 148 -5.76 12.79 17.07
N HIS A 149 -6.56 12.98 16.04
CA HIS A 149 -6.08 12.96 14.67
C HIS A 149 -4.97 13.98 14.44
N ASP A 150 -5.20 15.24 14.80
CA ASP A 150 -4.21 16.32 14.63
C ASP A 150 -2.91 16.02 15.39
N GLN A 151 -3.02 15.47 16.61
CA GLN A 151 -1.87 15.02 17.39
C GLN A 151 -1.11 13.87 16.72
N MET A 152 -1.82 12.87 16.17
CA MET A 152 -1.22 11.72 15.48
C MET A 152 -0.55 12.13 14.17
N ARG A 153 -1.17 13.06 13.43
CA ARG A 153 -0.66 13.58 12.14
C ARG A 153 0.37 14.69 12.30
N GLY A 154 0.53 15.25 13.51
CA GLY A 154 1.52 16.27 13.84
C GLY A 154 1.23 17.64 13.22
N VAL A 155 -0.01 17.90 12.76
CA VAL A 155 -0.45 19.15 12.15
C VAL A 155 -1.85 19.50 12.64
N THR A 156 -1.98 20.63 13.31
CA THR A 156 -3.27 21.16 13.77
C THR A 156 -4.15 21.51 12.58
N GLY A 157 -5.43 21.12 12.64
CA GLY A 157 -6.39 21.35 11.57
C GLY A 157 -6.42 20.28 10.48
N SER A 158 -5.49 19.31 10.51
CA SER A 158 -5.39 18.24 9.52
C SER A 158 -6.67 17.39 9.45
N PHE A 159 -7.37 17.19 10.57
CA PHE A 159 -8.65 16.48 10.61
C PHE A 159 -9.71 17.14 9.73
N GLY A 160 -9.91 18.45 9.86
CA GLY A 160 -10.87 19.21 9.06
C GLY A 160 -10.54 19.17 7.56
N LEU A 161 -9.26 19.32 7.23
CA LEU A 161 -8.77 19.25 5.85
C LEU A 161 -8.97 17.85 5.25
N ALA A 162 -8.64 16.80 5.98
CA ALA A 162 -8.81 15.41 5.55
C ALA A 162 -10.29 15.06 5.29
N LEU A 163 -11.20 15.45 6.18
CA LEU A 163 -12.65 15.27 5.97
C LEU A 163 -13.16 16.07 4.76
N SER A 164 -12.66 17.29 4.58
CA SER A 164 -12.98 18.11 3.42
C SER A 164 -12.51 17.46 2.12
N GLY A 165 -11.29 16.94 2.12
CA GLY A 165 -10.73 16.20 0.99
C GLY A 165 -11.54 14.95 0.64
N LEU A 166 -11.97 14.17 1.64
CA LEU A 166 -12.82 13.00 1.46
C LEU A 166 -14.17 13.37 0.81
N ARG A 167 -14.82 14.46 1.27
CA ARG A 167 -16.08 14.93 0.67
C ARG A 167 -15.89 15.32 -0.79
N ARG A 168 -14.83 16.09 -1.11
CA ARG A 168 -14.52 16.51 -2.49
C ARG A 168 -14.22 15.34 -3.41
N ALA A 169 -13.51 14.31 -2.92
CA ALA A 169 -13.30 13.08 -3.67
C ALA A 169 -14.62 12.38 -4.00
N ARG A 170 -15.53 12.27 -3.02
CA ARG A 170 -16.87 11.70 -3.22
C ARG A 170 -17.71 12.52 -4.21
N GLU A 171 -17.70 13.85 -4.09
CA GLU A 171 -18.40 14.77 -5.01
C GLU A 171 -17.86 14.66 -6.45
N ALA A 172 -16.58 14.35 -6.63
CA ALA A 172 -15.97 14.08 -7.93
C ALA A 172 -16.29 12.69 -8.50
N GLY A 173 -17.10 11.87 -7.80
CA GLY A 173 -17.50 10.52 -8.23
C GLY A 173 -16.46 9.43 -7.96
N LEU A 174 -15.47 9.69 -7.10
CA LEU A 174 -14.54 8.67 -6.63
C LEU A 174 -15.17 7.82 -5.53
N ARG A 175 -14.87 6.52 -5.51
CA ARG A 175 -15.16 5.70 -4.33
C ARG A 175 -14.19 6.10 -3.24
N VAL A 176 -14.68 6.29 -2.03
CA VAL A 176 -13.88 6.75 -0.90
C VAL A 176 -13.98 5.79 0.27
N GLY A 177 -12.91 5.73 1.07
CA GLY A 177 -12.90 4.98 2.32
C GLY A 177 -11.98 5.63 3.34
N LEU A 178 -12.22 5.31 4.60
CA LEU A 178 -11.35 5.71 5.70
C LEU A 178 -10.28 4.66 5.93
N ARG A 179 -9.07 5.11 6.22
CA ARG A 179 -7.97 4.29 6.74
C ARG A 179 -7.71 4.72 8.17
N PHE A 180 -7.89 3.80 9.09
CA PHE A 180 -7.75 4.06 10.52
C PHE A 180 -6.60 3.21 11.08
N THR A 181 -5.60 3.86 11.69
CA THR A 181 -4.53 3.14 12.37
C THR A 181 -4.95 2.82 13.79
N LEU A 182 -5.24 1.55 14.04
CA LEU A 182 -5.70 1.08 15.34
C LEU A 182 -4.53 0.94 16.31
N THR A 183 -4.56 1.71 17.38
CA THR A 183 -3.60 1.68 18.50
C THR A 183 -4.36 1.83 19.82
N ARG A 184 -3.68 1.62 20.96
CA ARG A 184 -4.28 1.91 22.28
C ARG A 184 -4.75 3.35 22.42
N THR A 185 -4.08 4.28 21.72
CA THR A 185 -4.42 5.71 21.72
C THR A 185 -5.64 6.02 20.87
N THR A 186 -5.82 5.37 19.72
CA THR A 186 -6.88 5.66 18.75
C THR A 186 -8.15 4.83 18.96
N LEU A 187 -8.01 3.65 19.61
CA LEU A 187 -9.12 2.73 19.86
C LEU A 187 -10.38 3.39 20.46
N PRO A 188 -10.29 4.32 21.45
CA PRO A 188 -11.48 4.94 22.03
C PRO A 188 -12.33 5.77 21.06
N ASP A 189 -11.76 6.16 19.91
CA ASP A 189 -12.45 6.97 18.91
C ASP A 189 -13.03 6.13 17.76
N LEU A 190 -12.73 4.82 17.68
CA LEU A 190 -13.05 3.96 16.54
C LEU A 190 -14.54 3.96 16.17
N GLU A 191 -15.42 3.88 17.18
CA GLU A 191 -16.88 3.84 16.98
C GLU A 191 -17.48 5.21 16.65
N ARG A 192 -16.69 6.29 16.77
CA ARG A 192 -17.14 7.69 16.62
C ARG A 192 -16.59 8.36 15.37
N VAL A 193 -15.71 7.68 14.63
CA VAL A 193 -15.15 8.10 13.36
C VAL A 193 -15.89 7.46 12.21
#